data_67e645b4cbfe91ddb917633bfb728040
#
_entry.id   67e645b4cbfe91ddb917633bfb728040
#
_cell.length_a   1.000
_cell.length_b   1.000
_cell.length_c   1.000
_cell.angle_alpha   90.00
_cell.angle_beta   90.00
_cell.angle_gamma   90.00
#
_symmetry.space_group_name_H-M   'P 1'
#
loop_
_entity.id
_entity.type
_entity.pdbx_description
1 polymer ?
#
loop_
_entity_poly.entity_id
_entity_poly.type
_entity_poly.pdbx_seq_one_letter_code
_entity_poly.pdbx_strand_id
1 'polypeptide(L)'
;SRCWIAGTAQQTLEEVVTNVGGNASNPEDEVGKILGRFEVRASLQGTSPEYITQKRILEKKGDVEITLGNMFDKDKAKLDAQFILPSQYKAYTSKEDFVACYPFVPYQFQLIMKVLDSFVNMNYVDKQVKGNERSLINITFSIAKETADMEVGEFISFDRFFGAMFQGSMQHLGQRAIANARQALEHIA
;
A
#
# COMPACT_ATOMS: atom_id res chain seq x y z
N SER A 1 -1.38 33.11 -31.34
CA SER A 1 -1.52 31.67 -31.01
C SER A 1 -1.83 31.54 -29.54
N ARG A 2 -2.87 30.80 -29.18
CA ARG A 2 -3.17 30.48 -27.77
C ARG A 2 -2.44 29.18 -27.43
N CYS A 3 -1.52 29.23 -26.45
CA CYS A 3 -0.79 28.09 -25.96
C CYS A 3 -1.29 27.76 -24.55
N TRP A 4 -1.59 26.51 -24.28
CA TRP A 4 -1.95 26.00 -22.96
C TRP A 4 -0.82 25.11 -22.46
N ILE A 5 -0.39 25.32 -21.21
CA ILE A 5 0.63 24.51 -20.57
C ILE A 5 -0.01 23.87 -19.33
N ALA A 6 0.07 22.55 -19.24
CA ALA A 6 -0.32 21.81 -18.05
C ALA A 6 0.92 21.06 -17.48
N GLY A 7 1.13 21.21 -16.21
CA GLY A 7 2.19 20.49 -15.47
C GLY A 7 1.58 19.58 -14.42
N THR A 8 2.18 18.42 -14.20
CA THR A 8 1.80 17.49 -13.13
C THR A 8 2.99 17.16 -12.25
N ALA A 9 2.77 17.03 -10.95
CA ALA A 9 3.77 16.62 -9.98
C ALA A 9 3.20 15.58 -9.03
N GLN A 10 4.05 14.69 -8.52
CA GLN A 10 3.64 13.68 -7.53
C GLN A 10 3.58 14.24 -6.11
N GLN A 11 4.30 15.33 -5.83
CA GLN A 11 4.33 15.99 -4.53
C GLN A 11 3.86 17.41 -4.72
N THR A 12 3.34 18.01 -3.64
CA THR A 12 3.09 19.45 -3.66
C THR A 12 4.40 20.20 -3.84
N LEU A 13 4.37 21.34 -4.50
CA LEU A 13 5.58 22.11 -4.73
C LEU A 13 6.21 22.58 -3.40
N GLU A 14 5.40 22.79 -2.38
CA GLU A 14 5.83 23.10 -1.01
C GLU A 14 6.64 21.92 -0.39
N GLU A 15 6.22 20.68 -0.61
CA GLU A 15 6.99 19.50 -0.16
C GLU A 15 8.30 19.34 -0.93
N VAL A 16 8.32 19.69 -2.21
CA VAL A 16 9.54 19.64 -3.02
C VAL A 16 10.58 20.64 -2.48
N VAL A 17 10.16 21.85 -2.13
CA VAL A 17 11.05 22.88 -1.54
C VAL A 17 11.67 22.40 -0.25
N THR A 18 10.87 21.82 0.64
CA THR A 18 11.33 21.31 1.94
C THR A 18 12.37 20.19 1.78
N ASN A 19 12.25 19.39 0.72
CA ASN A 19 13.14 18.25 0.46
C ASN A 19 14.42 18.63 -0.30
N VAL A 20 14.43 19.71 -1.07
CA VAL A 20 15.60 20.17 -1.87
C VAL A 20 16.52 21.12 -1.08
N GLY A 21 16.17 21.50 0.14
CA GLY A 21 16.83 22.48 1.01
C GLY A 21 18.28 22.19 1.40
N GLY A 22 19.17 22.01 0.42
CA GLY A 22 20.57 21.78 0.67
C GLY A 22 21.54 22.80 0.05
N ASN A 23 21.31 23.38 -1.14
CA ASN A 23 22.34 24.21 -1.81
C ASN A 23 21.82 25.24 -2.83
N ALA A 24 20.54 25.55 -2.88
CA ALA A 24 20.05 26.60 -3.77
C ALA A 24 19.78 27.90 -2.99
N SER A 25 20.29 29.00 -3.48
CA SER A 25 19.99 30.34 -2.99
C SER A 25 18.49 30.62 -3.13
N ASN A 26 17.75 30.47 -2.04
CA ASN A 26 16.31 30.71 -1.90
C ASN A 26 15.39 29.82 -2.75
N PRO A 27 15.24 28.50 -2.43
CA PRO A 27 14.31 27.61 -3.12
C PRO A 27 12.86 28.10 -3.07
N GLU A 28 12.45 28.77 -2.01
CA GLU A 28 11.12 29.34 -1.84
C GLU A 28 10.77 30.39 -2.89
N ASP A 29 11.73 31.23 -3.29
CA ASP A 29 11.56 32.27 -4.32
C ASP A 29 11.38 31.66 -5.72
N GLU A 30 12.08 30.59 -6.06
CA GLU A 30 11.99 29.95 -7.36
C GLU A 30 10.67 29.22 -7.51
N VAL A 31 10.23 28.51 -6.49
CA VAL A 31 8.94 27.83 -6.47
C VAL A 31 7.79 28.83 -6.46
N GLY A 32 7.91 29.93 -5.72
CA GLY A 32 6.95 31.02 -5.77
C GLY A 32 6.78 31.61 -7.18
N LYS A 33 7.88 31.74 -7.94
CA LYS A 33 7.85 32.18 -9.34
C LYS A 33 7.17 31.16 -10.27
N ILE A 34 7.37 29.86 -10.04
CA ILE A 34 6.70 28.80 -10.80
C ILE A 34 5.22 28.80 -10.47
N LEU A 35 4.86 28.80 -9.19
CA LEU A 35 3.48 28.82 -8.72
C LEU A 35 2.71 30.04 -9.22
N GLY A 36 3.35 31.21 -9.29
CA GLY A 36 2.73 32.44 -9.80
C GLY A 36 2.40 32.41 -11.29
N ARG A 37 2.95 31.46 -12.06
CA ARG A 37 2.69 31.29 -13.49
C ARG A 37 1.51 30.36 -13.79
N PHE A 38 1.05 29.61 -12.81
CA PHE A 38 -0.10 28.70 -12.95
C PHE A 38 -1.26 29.21 -12.12
N GLU A 39 -2.23 29.85 -12.79
CA GLU A 39 -3.42 30.40 -12.12
C GLU A 39 -4.36 29.32 -11.62
N VAL A 40 -4.44 28.20 -12.36
CA VAL A 40 -5.30 27.07 -12.01
C VAL A 40 -4.47 25.96 -11.41
N ARG A 41 -4.80 25.61 -10.16
CA ARG A 41 -4.16 24.52 -9.43
C ARG A 41 -5.23 23.54 -8.99
N ALA A 42 -5.02 22.26 -9.26
CA ALA A 42 -5.90 21.20 -8.84
C ALA A 42 -5.07 20.14 -8.09
N SER A 43 -5.40 19.89 -6.83
CA SER A 43 -4.89 18.75 -6.11
C SER A 43 -5.75 17.54 -6.46
N LEU A 44 -5.14 16.57 -7.13
CA LEU A 44 -5.76 15.27 -7.32
C LEU A 44 -5.59 14.48 -6.02
N GLN A 45 -6.56 14.59 -5.14
CA GLN A 45 -6.61 13.70 -3.98
C GLN A 45 -6.89 12.31 -4.52
N GLY A 46 -5.90 11.44 -4.41
CA GLY A 46 -6.03 10.04 -4.82
C GLY A 46 -7.13 9.34 -4.02
N THR A 47 -7.89 8.52 -4.69
CA THR A 47 -8.77 7.53 -4.05
C THR A 47 -7.89 6.67 -3.13
N SER A 48 -8.41 6.29 -1.96
CA SER A 48 -7.67 5.44 -1.00
C SER A 48 -6.98 4.27 -1.73
N PRO A 49 -5.68 4.01 -1.45
CA PRO A 49 -4.95 2.88 -2.05
C PRO A 49 -5.67 1.55 -1.84
N GLU A 50 -6.32 1.40 -0.70
CA GLU A 50 -7.16 0.25 -0.37
C GLU A 50 -8.32 0.10 -1.36
N TYR A 51 -9.05 1.18 -1.63
CA TYR A 51 -10.14 1.18 -2.61
C TYR A 51 -9.66 0.85 -4.02
N ILE A 52 -8.52 1.40 -4.45
CA ILE A 52 -7.93 1.08 -5.75
C ILE A 52 -7.58 -0.41 -5.83
N THR A 53 -6.99 -0.96 -4.77
CA THR A 53 -6.63 -2.37 -4.66
C THR A 53 -7.88 -3.25 -4.77
N GLN A 54 -8.93 -2.94 -4.03
CA GLN A 54 -10.21 -3.66 -4.09
C GLN A 54 -10.80 -3.66 -5.51
N LYS A 55 -10.81 -2.50 -6.17
CA LYS A 55 -11.41 -2.35 -7.51
C LYS A 55 -10.56 -2.89 -8.65
N ARG A 56 -9.24 -2.92 -8.52
CA ARG A 56 -8.34 -3.31 -9.61
C ARG A 56 -7.81 -4.72 -9.51
N ILE A 57 -7.70 -5.25 -8.29
CA ILE A 57 -7.12 -6.58 -8.04
C ILE A 57 -8.17 -7.55 -7.52
N LEU A 58 -9.03 -7.08 -6.63
CA LEU A 58 -9.97 -7.93 -5.89
C LEU A 58 -11.40 -7.88 -6.43
N GLU A 59 -11.63 -7.29 -7.60
CA GLU A 59 -12.96 -7.29 -8.23
C GLU A 59 -13.42 -8.73 -8.50
N LYS A 60 -14.62 -9.07 -8.04
CA LYS A 60 -15.20 -10.41 -8.15
C LYS A 60 -16.15 -10.50 -9.33
N LYS A 61 -16.31 -11.69 -9.86
CA LYS A 61 -17.39 -11.99 -10.79
C LYS A 61 -18.71 -12.03 -10.01
N GLY A 62 -19.82 -11.64 -10.64
CA GLY A 62 -21.10 -11.46 -9.95
C GLY A 62 -21.65 -12.70 -9.21
N ASP A 63 -21.38 -13.89 -9.72
CA ASP A 63 -21.74 -15.17 -9.09
C ASP A 63 -20.95 -15.42 -7.80
N VAL A 64 -19.67 -15.02 -7.81
CA VAL A 64 -18.78 -15.13 -6.63
C VAL A 64 -19.17 -14.11 -5.55
N GLU A 65 -19.61 -12.91 -5.93
CA GLU A 65 -20.11 -11.91 -4.98
C GLU A 65 -21.30 -12.44 -4.16
N ILE A 66 -22.23 -13.09 -4.82
CA ILE A 66 -23.39 -13.71 -4.15
C ILE A 66 -22.95 -14.82 -3.19
N THR A 67 -22.02 -15.68 -3.64
CA THR A 67 -21.49 -16.77 -2.82
C THR A 67 -20.79 -16.26 -1.57
N LEU A 68 -19.90 -15.27 -1.73
CA LEU A 68 -19.19 -14.63 -0.61
C LEU A 68 -20.14 -13.90 0.34
N GLY A 69 -21.17 -13.23 -0.21
CA GLY A 69 -22.18 -12.59 0.60
C GLY A 69 -22.98 -13.56 1.46
N ASN A 70 -23.35 -14.71 0.92
CA ASN A 70 -24.03 -15.78 1.68
C ASN A 70 -23.12 -16.40 2.74
N MET A 71 -21.83 -16.56 2.43
CA MET A 71 -20.81 -17.02 3.38
C MET A 71 -20.68 -16.05 4.55
N PHE A 72 -20.63 -14.75 4.30
CA PHE A 72 -20.57 -13.74 5.35
C PHE A 72 -21.78 -13.81 6.28
N ASP A 73 -22.99 -13.88 5.73
CA ASP A 73 -24.22 -13.97 6.53
C ASP A 73 -24.25 -15.23 7.40
N LYS A 74 -23.77 -16.36 6.87
CA LYS A 74 -23.72 -17.65 7.59
C LYS A 74 -22.67 -17.66 8.69
N ASP A 75 -21.51 -17.12 8.44
CA ASP A 75 -20.34 -17.27 9.30
C ASP A 75 -19.97 -15.98 10.06
N LYS A 76 -20.84 -14.95 10.03
CA LYS A 76 -20.59 -13.64 10.67
C LYS A 76 -20.11 -13.76 12.12
N ALA A 77 -20.77 -14.55 12.94
CA ALA A 77 -20.39 -14.73 14.34
C ALA A 77 -18.99 -15.35 14.52
N LYS A 78 -18.59 -16.24 13.60
CA LYS A 78 -17.25 -16.84 13.61
C LYS A 78 -16.20 -15.81 13.18
N LEU A 79 -16.51 -15.01 12.14
CA LEU A 79 -15.63 -13.95 11.66
C LEU A 79 -15.41 -12.89 12.74
N ASP A 80 -16.47 -12.45 13.42
CA ASP A 80 -16.37 -11.50 14.53
C ASP A 80 -15.54 -12.05 15.69
N ALA A 81 -15.63 -13.34 15.98
CA ALA A 81 -14.85 -14.02 17.03
C ALA A 81 -13.38 -14.24 16.62
N GLN A 82 -13.13 -14.47 15.34
CA GLN A 82 -11.78 -14.74 14.82
C GLN A 82 -10.94 -13.46 14.68
N PHE A 83 -11.56 -12.34 14.33
CA PHE A 83 -10.86 -11.08 14.08
C PHE A 83 -11.07 -10.07 15.22
N ILE A 84 -10.66 -10.46 16.44
CA ILE A 84 -10.62 -9.54 17.59
C ILE A 84 -9.35 -8.69 17.46
N LEU A 85 -9.49 -7.47 16.95
CA LEU A 85 -8.39 -6.57 16.65
C LEU A 85 -8.36 -5.40 17.63
N PRO A 86 -7.16 -4.83 17.92
CA PRO A 86 -7.05 -3.55 18.61
C PRO A 86 -7.83 -2.45 17.89
N SER A 87 -8.34 -1.45 18.61
CA SER A 87 -9.23 -0.40 18.11
C SER A 87 -8.71 0.40 16.91
N GLN A 88 -7.37 0.45 16.73
CA GLN A 88 -6.74 1.11 15.59
C GLN A 88 -6.83 0.33 14.27
N TYR A 89 -7.22 -0.93 14.32
CA TYR A 89 -7.35 -1.79 13.15
C TYR A 89 -8.80 -2.19 12.92
N LYS A 90 -9.17 -2.31 11.66
CA LYS A 90 -10.54 -2.69 11.26
C LYS A 90 -10.57 -4.12 10.75
N ALA A 91 -11.51 -4.90 11.27
CA ALA A 91 -11.98 -6.11 10.63
C ALA A 91 -13.03 -5.76 9.56
N TYR A 92 -13.82 -6.72 9.13
CA TYR A 92 -14.93 -6.44 8.21
C TYR A 92 -16.04 -5.67 8.93
N THR A 93 -16.50 -4.57 8.32
CA THR A 93 -17.55 -3.71 8.88
C THR A 93 -18.93 -4.05 8.33
N SER A 94 -18.98 -4.58 7.11
CA SER A 94 -20.23 -4.95 6.44
C SER A 94 -20.01 -6.12 5.48
N LYS A 95 -21.09 -6.63 4.93
CA LYS A 95 -21.09 -7.68 3.89
C LYS A 95 -20.37 -7.21 2.62
N GLU A 96 -20.62 -5.97 2.22
CA GLU A 96 -20.01 -5.35 1.05
C GLU A 96 -18.51 -5.19 1.24
N ASP A 97 -18.08 -4.80 2.44
CA ASP A 97 -16.67 -4.68 2.81
C ASP A 97 -15.97 -6.05 2.79
N PHE A 98 -16.65 -7.08 3.31
CA PHE A 98 -16.16 -8.45 3.22
C PHE A 98 -15.97 -8.91 1.78
N VAL A 99 -16.98 -8.76 0.94
CA VAL A 99 -16.92 -9.14 -0.48
C VAL A 99 -15.83 -8.37 -1.20
N ALA A 100 -15.67 -7.08 -0.93
CA ALA A 100 -14.67 -6.25 -1.57
C ALA A 100 -13.23 -6.62 -1.18
N CYS A 101 -12.99 -6.97 0.09
CA CYS A 101 -11.64 -7.26 0.61
C CYS A 101 -11.22 -8.73 0.46
N TYR A 102 -12.16 -9.69 0.48
CA TYR A 102 -11.86 -11.12 0.45
C TYR A 102 -10.90 -11.49 -0.68
N PRO A 103 -9.90 -12.34 -0.49
CA PRO A 103 -9.58 -13.15 0.70
C PRO A 103 -8.71 -12.43 1.76
N PHE A 104 -8.49 -11.14 1.62
CA PHE A 104 -7.76 -10.32 2.57
C PHE A 104 -8.69 -9.74 3.64
N VAL A 105 -8.11 -9.32 4.76
CA VAL A 105 -8.83 -8.64 5.84
C VAL A 105 -8.44 -7.16 5.87
N PRO A 106 -9.33 -6.19 6.07
CA PRO A 106 -9.05 -4.76 5.99
C PRO A 106 -7.83 -4.30 6.80
N TYR A 107 -7.62 -4.85 8.02
CA TYR A 107 -6.46 -4.51 8.85
C TYR A 107 -5.11 -4.77 8.16
N GLN A 108 -5.05 -5.73 7.25
CA GLN A 108 -3.82 -6.11 6.57
C GLN A 108 -3.30 -4.97 5.69
N PHE A 109 -4.19 -4.29 4.96
CA PHE A 109 -3.83 -3.11 4.16
C PHE A 109 -3.30 -1.98 5.03
N GLN A 110 -3.95 -1.72 6.17
CA GLN A 110 -3.50 -0.72 7.13
C GLN A 110 -2.14 -1.07 7.73
N LEU A 111 -1.91 -2.34 8.04
CA LEU A 111 -0.66 -2.81 8.62
C LEU A 111 0.49 -2.73 7.60
N ILE A 112 0.26 -3.11 6.34
CA ILE A 112 1.25 -2.97 5.26
C ILE A 112 1.69 -1.51 5.14
N MET A 113 0.74 -0.58 5.09
CA MET A 113 1.05 0.84 4.97
C MET A 113 1.91 1.32 6.14
N LYS A 114 1.58 0.94 7.38
CA LYS A 114 2.39 1.27 8.56
C LYS A 114 3.80 0.68 8.51
N VAL A 115 3.94 -0.55 8.02
CA VAL A 115 5.25 -1.19 7.87
C VAL A 115 6.08 -0.45 6.82
N LEU A 116 5.50 -0.12 5.66
CA LEU A 116 6.16 0.64 4.61
C LEU A 116 6.59 2.04 5.11
N ASP A 117 5.73 2.75 5.82
CA ASP A 117 6.04 4.04 6.43
C ASP A 117 7.19 3.92 7.45
N SER A 118 7.20 2.85 8.24
CA SER A 118 8.28 2.58 9.19
C SER A 118 9.61 2.37 8.48
N PHE A 119 9.63 1.65 7.35
CA PHE A 119 10.84 1.45 6.56
C PHE A 119 11.37 2.76 5.97
N VAL A 120 10.49 3.65 5.50
CA VAL A 120 10.87 4.98 5.05
C VAL A 120 11.47 5.80 6.19
N ASN A 121 10.84 5.78 7.37
CA ASN A 121 11.30 6.52 8.54
C ASN A 121 12.64 6.02 9.07
N MET A 122 12.92 4.73 8.95
CA MET A 122 14.21 4.12 9.31
C MET A 122 15.27 4.28 8.20
N ASN A 123 15.00 5.01 7.13
CA ASN A 123 15.86 5.16 5.94
C ASN A 123 16.25 3.82 5.29
N TYR A 124 15.43 2.77 5.45
CA TYR A 124 15.64 1.49 4.76
C TYR A 124 15.19 1.54 3.30
N VAL A 125 14.35 2.50 2.94
CA VAL A 125 13.84 2.74 1.59
C VAL A 125 14.05 4.20 1.26
N ASP A 126 14.48 4.50 0.04
CA ASP A 126 14.68 5.87 -0.41
C ASP A 126 13.37 6.67 -0.29
N LYS A 127 13.46 7.90 0.23
CA LYS A 127 12.32 8.81 0.37
C LYS A 127 11.59 9.09 -0.95
N GLN A 128 12.23 8.86 -2.08
CA GLN A 128 11.64 8.96 -3.41
C GLN A 128 10.66 7.79 -3.70
N VAL A 129 10.75 6.68 -2.97
CA VAL A 129 9.78 5.57 -3.02
C VAL A 129 8.55 5.87 -2.14
N LYS A 130 8.22 7.12 -1.93
CA LYS A 130 6.97 7.59 -1.27
C LYS A 130 5.67 7.23 -2.02
N GLY A 131 5.72 6.20 -2.85
CA GLY A 131 4.55 5.57 -3.47
C GLY A 131 4.12 4.34 -2.70
N ASN A 132 3.85 4.46 -1.39
CA ASN A 132 3.29 3.38 -0.58
C ASN A 132 2.05 2.76 -1.24
N GLU A 133 1.31 3.57 -2.01
CA GLU A 133 0.16 3.16 -2.80
C GLU A 133 0.50 2.12 -3.86
N ARG A 134 1.53 2.36 -4.68
CA ARG A 134 1.98 1.42 -5.70
C ARG A 134 2.55 0.15 -5.08
N SER A 135 3.26 0.30 -3.97
CA SER A 135 3.80 -0.83 -3.22
C SER A 135 2.68 -1.71 -2.68
N LEU A 136 1.63 -1.13 -2.09
CA LEU A 136 0.47 -1.87 -1.63
C LEU A 136 -0.19 -2.66 -2.76
N ILE A 137 -0.43 -2.02 -3.90
CA ILE A 137 -1.04 -2.65 -5.08
C ILE A 137 -0.18 -3.82 -5.57
N ASN A 138 1.13 -3.63 -5.72
CA ASN A 138 2.04 -4.66 -6.19
C ASN A 138 2.15 -5.84 -5.22
N ILE A 139 2.26 -5.56 -3.92
CA ILE A 139 2.32 -6.58 -2.87
C ILE A 139 1.03 -7.41 -2.90
N THR A 140 -0.13 -6.75 -2.89
CA THR A 140 -1.42 -7.44 -2.90
C THR A 140 -1.61 -8.26 -4.17
N PHE A 141 -1.20 -7.73 -5.33
CA PHE A 141 -1.26 -8.46 -6.60
C PHE A 141 -0.38 -9.71 -6.58
N SER A 142 0.85 -9.62 -6.10
CA SER A 142 1.78 -10.76 -6.02
C SER A 142 1.20 -11.87 -5.15
N ILE A 143 0.67 -11.52 -3.98
CA ILE A 143 0.09 -12.49 -3.06
C ILE A 143 -1.20 -13.08 -3.62
N ALA A 144 -2.08 -12.27 -4.21
CA ALA A 144 -3.30 -12.76 -4.84
C ALA A 144 -3.00 -13.75 -5.99
N LYS A 145 -1.92 -13.51 -6.73
CA LYS A 145 -1.47 -14.42 -7.78
C LYS A 145 -0.89 -15.72 -7.22
N GLU A 146 -0.09 -15.66 -6.16
CA GLU A 146 0.49 -16.84 -5.50
C GLU A 146 -0.58 -17.71 -4.80
N THR A 147 -1.70 -17.12 -4.44
CA THR A 147 -2.79 -17.78 -3.73
C THR A 147 -4.02 -18.00 -4.60
N ALA A 148 -3.88 -17.95 -5.92
CA ALA A 148 -5.00 -18.08 -6.85
C ALA A 148 -5.72 -19.45 -6.78
N ASP A 149 -5.02 -20.50 -6.35
CA ASP A 149 -5.54 -21.86 -6.23
C ASP A 149 -6.13 -22.18 -4.84
N MET A 150 -6.23 -21.19 -3.94
CA MET A 150 -6.83 -21.35 -2.62
C MET A 150 -8.34 -21.62 -2.74
N GLU A 151 -8.85 -22.47 -1.87
CA GLU A 151 -10.28 -22.76 -1.81
C GLU A 151 -11.09 -21.56 -1.27
N VAL A 152 -12.33 -21.42 -1.74
CA VAL A 152 -13.25 -20.40 -1.22
C VAL A 152 -13.57 -20.72 0.25
N GLY A 153 -13.31 -19.77 1.13
CA GLY A 153 -13.44 -19.92 2.59
C GLY A 153 -12.11 -19.78 3.32
N GLU A 154 -10.99 -19.85 2.61
CA GLU A 154 -9.68 -19.60 3.17
C GLU A 154 -9.34 -18.11 3.15
N PHE A 155 -8.59 -17.65 4.16
CA PHE A 155 -8.11 -16.30 4.30
C PHE A 155 -6.59 -16.23 4.14
N ILE A 156 -6.12 -15.17 3.53
CA ILE A 156 -4.68 -14.93 3.40
C ILE A 156 -4.15 -14.43 4.75
N SER A 157 -3.24 -15.20 5.34
CA SER A 157 -2.58 -14.80 6.58
C SER A 157 -1.52 -13.72 6.34
N PHE A 158 -1.24 -12.89 7.36
CA PHE A 158 -0.34 -11.73 7.20
C PHE A 158 1.12 -12.12 6.95
N ASP A 159 1.56 -13.29 7.36
CA ASP A 159 2.91 -13.80 7.10
C ASP A 159 3.23 -13.91 5.60
N ARG A 160 2.21 -14.16 4.76
CA ARG A 160 2.37 -14.19 3.30
C ARG A 160 2.85 -12.86 2.72
N PHE A 161 2.54 -11.76 3.38
CA PHE A 161 2.98 -10.43 2.96
C PHE A 161 4.47 -10.20 3.13
N PHE A 162 5.10 -10.91 4.08
CA PHE A 162 6.51 -10.71 4.40
C PHE A 162 7.41 -10.85 3.17
N GLY A 163 7.29 -11.96 2.42
CA GLY A 163 8.08 -12.21 1.21
C GLY A 163 7.90 -11.12 0.16
N ALA A 164 6.65 -10.76 -0.14
CA ALA A 164 6.32 -9.76 -1.15
C ALA A 164 6.77 -8.33 -0.75
N MET A 165 6.66 -7.96 0.53
CA MET A 165 7.15 -6.68 1.04
C MET A 165 8.68 -6.57 0.92
N PHE A 166 9.41 -7.64 1.25
CA PHE A 166 10.87 -7.63 1.23
C PHE A 166 11.44 -7.71 -0.18
N GLN A 167 10.82 -8.45 -1.09
CA GLN A 167 11.28 -8.55 -2.49
C GLN A 167 11.20 -7.22 -3.24
N GLY A 168 10.18 -6.41 -2.97
CA GLY A 168 9.96 -5.15 -3.70
C GLY A 168 10.69 -3.94 -3.13
N SER A 169 10.86 -3.86 -1.82
CA SER A 169 11.30 -2.63 -1.14
C SER A 169 12.71 -2.70 -0.57
N MET A 170 13.29 -3.90 -0.42
CA MET A 170 14.54 -4.08 0.32
C MET A 170 15.65 -4.74 -0.50
N GLN A 171 15.62 -4.63 -1.84
CA GLN A 171 16.65 -5.24 -2.69
C GLN A 171 18.08 -4.80 -2.34
N HIS A 172 18.28 -3.62 -1.74
CA HIS A 172 19.62 -3.12 -1.41
C HIS A 172 20.06 -3.32 0.04
N LEU A 173 19.12 -3.31 1.01
CA LEU A 173 19.46 -3.48 2.44
C LEU A 173 19.11 -4.87 2.96
N GLY A 174 18.01 -5.43 2.50
CA GLY A 174 17.60 -6.79 2.84
C GLY A 174 18.59 -7.85 2.36
N GLN A 175 19.23 -7.66 1.23
CA GLN A 175 20.26 -8.59 0.74
C GLN A 175 21.44 -8.68 1.73
N ARG A 176 21.87 -7.56 2.33
CA ARG A 176 22.93 -7.57 3.34
C ARG A 176 22.48 -8.21 4.65
N ALA A 177 21.29 -7.86 5.14
CA ALA A 177 20.76 -8.44 6.37
C ALA A 177 20.43 -9.94 6.23
N ILE A 178 19.85 -10.34 5.10
CA ILE A 178 19.58 -11.75 4.78
C ILE A 178 20.89 -12.53 4.55
N ALA A 179 21.89 -11.97 3.88
CA ALA A 179 23.18 -12.58 3.71
C ALA A 179 23.88 -12.77 5.07
N ASN A 180 23.87 -11.76 5.93
CA ASN A 180 24.43 -11.84 7.28
C ASN A 180 23.69 -12.86 8.16
N ALA A 181 22.35 -12.92 8.07
CA ALA A 181 21.56 -13.90 8.79
C ALA A 181 21.82 -15.34 8.30
N ARG A 182 21.93 -15.55 6.99
CA ARG A 182 22.31 -16.86 6.43
C ARG A 182 23.71 -17.28 6.86
N GLN A 183 24.67 -16.37 6.79
CA GLN A 183 26.03 -16.62 7.24
C GLN A 183 26.10 -16.96 8.73
N ALA A 184 25.30 -16.29 9.56
CA ALA A 184 25.19 -16.60 10.97
C ALA A 184 24.56 -17.98 11.23
N LEU A 185 23.57 -18.39 10.44
CA LEU A 185 22.97 -19.72 10.52
C LEU A 185 23.91 -20.84 10.10
N GLU A 186 24.74 -20.62 9.08
CA GLU A 186 25.77 -21.56 8.61
C GLU A 186 26.87 -21.79 9.66
N HIS A 187 27.10 -20.84 10.57
CA HIS A 187 28.07 -20.99 11.67
C HIS A 187 27.49 -21.67 12.91
N ILE A 188 26.17 -21.88 12.98
CA ILE A 188 25.48 -22.53 14.10
C ILE A 188 25.13 -23.99 13.79
N ALA A 189 25.18 -24.39 12.53
CA ALA A 189 24.96 -25.75 12.05
C ALA A 189 26.26 -26.53 11.95
#